data_4d7adf09cc1721d9a607f27be97b2e16
#
_entry.id   4d7adf09cc1721d9a607f27be97b2e16
#
_cell.length_a   1.000
_cell.length_b   1.000
_cell.length_c   1.000
_cell.angle_alpha   90.00
_cell.angle_beta   90.00
_cell.angle_gamma   90.00
#
_symmetry.space_group_name_H-M   'P 1'
#
loop_
_entity.id
_entity.type
_entity.pdbx_description
1 polymer ?
#
loop_
_entity_poly.entity_id
_entity_poly.type
_entity_poly.pdbx_seq_one_letter_code
_entity_poly.pdbx_strand_id
1 'polypeptide(L)'
;MDKAEIVKLREFLRKSFGADALQVTPNSRSKEAADVALGERKIGLITVDDEDGDRSFAFEMKVPVGREVLQDYLRKLFENDKLTIAARARKTDSVELNCGGEFLGVISADDAAASSYTLQMAILDVDLDGEE
;
A
#
# COMPACT_ATOMS: atom_id res chain seq x y z
N MET A 1 15.05 8.53 4.03
CA MET A 1 14.24 8.10 5.19
C MET A 1 15.15 7.63 6.30
N ASP A 2 14.97 8.16 7.47
CA ASP A 2 15.78 7.71 8.57
C ASP A 2 15.17 6.46 9.22
N LYS A 3 15.90 5.89 10.16
CA LYS A 3 15.50 4.66 10.80
C LYS A 3 14.17 4.77 11.54
N ALA A 4 13.94 5.91 12.18
CA ALA A 4 12.69 6.11 12.92
C ALA A 4 11.49 6.15 11.98
N GLU A 5 11.65 6.79 10.83
CA GLU A 5 10.57 6.83 9.84
C GLU A 5 10.26 5.44 9.30
N ILE A 6 11.28 4.64 9.05
CA ILE A 6 11.09 3.30 8.53
C ILE A 6 10.32 2.44 9.54
N VAL A 7 10.65 2.56 10.82
CA VAL A 7 9.92 1.82 11.86
C VAL A 7 8.46 2.27 11.92
N LYS A 8 8.22 3.57 11.86
CA LYS A 8 6.85 4.08 11.90
C LYS A 8 6.04 3.62 10.69
N LEU A 9 6.65 3.64 9.51
CA LEU A 9 5.98 3.16 8.29
C LEU A 9 5.65 1.68 8.39
N ARG A 10 6.57 0.88 8.92
CA ARG A 10 6.33 -0.54 9.12
C ARG A 10 5.12 -0.76 10.03
N GLU A 11 5.09 -0.09 11.17
CA GLU A 11 3.99 -0.27 12.11
C GLU A 11 2.67 0.20 11.52
N PHE A 12 2.70 1.31 10.80
CA PHE A 12 1.49 1.83 10.15
C PHE A 12 0.94 0.83 9.13
N LEU A 13 1.81 0.27 8.28
CA LEU A 13 1.36 -0.68 7.27
C LEU A 13 0.90 -2.00 7.88
N ARG A 14 1.58 -2.48 8.91
CA ARG A 14 1.14 -3.69 9.60
C ARG A 14 -0.26 -3.53 10.15
N LYS A 15 -0.53 -2.37 10.73
CA LYS A 15 -1.84 -2.07 11.30
C LYS A 15 -2.89 -1.91 10.20
N SER A 16 -2.54 -1.18 9.14
CA SER A 16 -3.47 -0.91 8.04
C SER A 16 -3.92 -2.19 7.33
N PHE A 17 -2.99 -3.10 7.09
CA PHE A 17 -3.29 -4.35 6.38
C PHE A 17 -3.53 -5.53 7.30
N GLY A 18 -3.37 -5.35 8.61
CA GLY A 18 -3.52 -6.44 9.55
C GLY A 18 -2.51 -7.55 9.30
N ALA A 19 -1.29 -7.20 8.89
CA ALA A 19 -0.28 -8.18 8.48
C ALA A 19 1.00 -8.01 9.28
N ASP A 20 1.17 -8.83 10.31
CA ASP A 20 2.33 -8.75 11.19
C ASP A 20 3.65 -9.15 10.52
N ALA A 21 3.57 -9.91 9.44
CA ALA A 21 4.78 -10.35 8.72
C ALA A 21 5.33 -9.30 7.77
N LEU A 22 4.66 -8.16 7.65
CA LEU A 22 5.07 -7.10 6.74
C LEU A 22 6.35 -6.42 7.25
N GLN A 23 7.31 -6.23 6.34
CA GLN A 23 8.60 -5.64 6.65
C GLN A 23 8.84 -4.41 5.80
N VAL A 24 9.52 -3.41 6.36
CA VAL A 24 9.94 -2.22 5.63
C VAL A 24 11.43 -2.06 5.86
N THR A 25 12.21 -2.02 4.78
CA THR A 25 13.66 -1.90 4.86
C THR A 25 14.16 -0.81 3.94
N PRO A 26 15.32 -0.20 4.24
CA PRO A 26 15.87 0.84 3.37
C PRO A 26 16.12 0.30 1.96
N ASN A 27 15.82 1.12 0.96
CA ASN A 27 16.12 0.76 -0.42
C ASN A 27 17.60 0.91 -0.67
N SER A 28 18.20 -0.04 -1.39
CA SER A 28 19.65 -0.05 -1.61
C SER A 28 20.11 1.01 -2.61
N ARG A 29 19.18 1.58 -3.39
CA ARG A 29 19.52 2.53 -4.45
C ARG A 29 19.10 3.96 -4.17
N SER A 30 18.24 4.18 -3.19
CA SER A 30 17.73 5.50 -2.91
C SER A 30 17.50 5.69 -1.43
N LYS A 31 17.98 6.81 -0.90
CA LYS A 31 17.77 7.17 0.51
C LYS A 31 16.34 7.65 0.75
N GLU A 32 15.63 7.99 -0.32
CA GLU A 32 14.27 8.49 -0.21
C GLU A 32 13.25 7.42 -0.53
N ALA A 33 13.63 6.15 -0.44
CA ALA A 33 12.75 5.04 -0.71
C ALA A 33 12.99 3.91 0.27
N ALA A 34 11.98 3.07 0.43
CA ALA A 34 12.06 1.88 1.27
C ALA A 34 11.32 0.75 0.60
N ASP A 35 11.85 -0.47 0.77
CA ASP A 35 11.23 -1.67 0.21
C ASP A 35 10.22 -2.22 1.20
N VAL A 36 9.11 -2.73 0.67
CA VAL A 36 8.08 -3.39 1.48
C VAL A 36 8.02 -4.86 1.08
N ALA A 37 8.06 -5.74 2.06
CA ALA A 37 8.04 -7.17 1.82
C ALA A 37 7.13 -7.88 2.81
N LEU A 38 6.65 -9.05 2.40
CA LEU A 38 5.94 -9.98 3.27
C LEU A 38 6.81 -11.22 3.40
N GLY A 39 7.36 -11.40 4.59
CA GLY A 39 8.39 -12.42 4.76
C GLY A 39 9.58 -12.08 3.89
N GLU A 40 9.94 -12.96 2.97
CA GLU A 40 11.06 -12.74 2.07
C GLU A 40 10.63 -12.21 0.70
N ARG A 41 9.34 -12.03 0.49
CA ARG A 41 8.82 -11.60 -0.80
C ARG A 41 8.63 -10.10 -0.85
N LYS A 42 9.36 -9.43 -1.71
CA LYS A 42 9.17 -7.99 -1.91
C LYS A 42 7.84 -7.76 -2.64
N ILE A 43 7.00 -6.89 -2.08
CA ILE A 43 5.67 -6.62 -2.66
C ILE A 43 5.51 -5.19 -3.13
N GLY A 44 6.31 -4.24 -2.64
CA GLY A 44 6.11 -2.86 -3.03
C GLY A 44 7.23 -1.94 -2.62
N LEU A 45 6.99 -0.66 -2.83
CA LEU A 45 7.99 0.39 -2.61
C LEU A 45 7.31 1.60 -1.98
N ILE A 46 7.98 2.22 -1.02
CA ILE A 46 7.54 3.49 -0.44
C ILE A 46 8.53 4.56 -0.88
N THR A 47 8.02 5.69 -1.36
CA THR A 47 8.85 6.84 -1.71
C THR A 47 8.40 8.06 -0.94
N VAL A 48 9.33 9.00 -0.72
CA VAL A 48 9.03 10.25 -0.05
C VAL A 48 8.46 11.24 -1.06
N ASP A 49 7.44 11.98 -0.62
CA ASP A 49 6.83 13.04 -1.40
C ASP A 49 6.74 14.27 -0.49
N ASP A 50 7.58 15.28 -0.75
CA ASP A 50 7.58 16.50 0.07
C ASP A 50 7.51 17.74 -0.79
N GLU A 51 6.86 17.64 -1.96
CA GLU A 51 6.76 18.75 -2.91
C GLU A 51 6.14 20.02 -2.32
N ASP A 52 5.14 19.83 -1.48
CA ASP A 52 4.37 20.96 -0.98
C ASP A 52 4.84 21.44 0.39
N GLY A 53 6.01 21.00 0.81
CA GLY A 53 6.53 21.37 2.10
C GLY A 53 6.07 20.48 3.23
N ASP A 54 5.05 19.69 3.00
CA ASP A 54 4.56 18.70 3.96
C ASP A 54 5.09 17.34 3.57
N ARG A 55 5.75 16.70 4.51
CA ARG A 55 6.32 15.38 4.22
C ARG A 55 5.25 14.33 4.20
N SER A 56 5.20 13.57 3.11
CA SER A 56 4.30 12.44 2.99
C SER A 56 5.02 11.32 2.24
N PHE A 57 4.37 10.17 2.18
CA PHE A 57 4.95 8.98 1.57
C PHE A 57 3.94 8.34 0.64
N ALA A 58 4.42 7.74 -0.42
CA ALA A 58 3.58 7.01 -1.36
C ALA A 58 3.99 5.55 -1.35
N PHE A 59 3.05 4.66 -1.04
CA PHE A 59 3.25 3.23 -1.13
C PHE A 59 2.64 2.74 -2.43
N GLU A 60 3.42 1.99 -3.20
CA GLU A 60 2.96 1.46 -4.48
C GLU A 60 3.24 -0.03 -4.54
N MET A 61 2.25 -0.81 -4.96
CA MET A 61 2.37 -2.26 -5.03
C MET A 61 1.71 -2.77 -6.29
N LYS A 62 2.42 -3.62 -7.03
CA LYS A 62 1.85 -4.27 -8.22
C LYS A 62 0.96 -5.42 -7.81
N VAL A 63 -0.17 -5.56 -8.47
CA VAL A 63 -1.12 -6.65 -8.23
C VAL A 63 -1.35 -7.37 -9.56
N PRO A 64 -0.66 -8.48 -9.81
CA PRO A 64 -0.63 -9.12 -11.13
C PRO A 64 -1.80 -10.05 -11.39
N VAL A 65 -3.02 -9.57 -11.16
CA VAL A 65 -4.23 -10.35 -11.39
C VAL A 65 -5.32 -9.44 -11.94
N GLY A 66 -6.34 -10.05 -12.55
CA GLY A 66 -7.47 -9.31 -13.06
C GLY A 66 -8.49 -8.97 -11.99
N ARG A 67 -9.50 -8.20 -12.39
CA ARG A 67 -10.51 -7.67 -11.48
C ARG A 67 -11.27 -8.75 -10.71
N GLU A 68 -11.54 -9.87 -11.35
CA GLU A 68 -12.39 -10.92 -10.76
C GLU A 68 -11.77 -11.61 -9.56
N VAL A 69 -10.44 -11.66 -9.49
CA VAL A 69 -9.75 -12.31 -8.39
C VAL A 69 -8.97 -11.33 -7.51
N LEU A 70 -9.15 -10.04 -7.77
CA LEU A 70 -8.38 -9.01 -7.10
C LEU A 70 -8.54 -9.05 -5.58
N GLN A 71 -9.77 -9.11 -5.10
CA GLN A 71 -10.04 -9.15 -3.66
C GLN A 71 -9.48 -10.41 -3.02
N ASP A 72 -9.70 -11.55 -3.65
CA ASP A 72 -9.20 -12.81 -3.12
C ASP A 72 -7.67 -12.85 -3.08
N TYR A 73 -7.04 -12.30 -4.11
CA TYR A 73 -5.58 -12.21 -4.16
C TYR A 73 -5.05 -11.43 -2.96
N LEU A 74 -5.64 -10.26 -2.70
CA LEU A 74 -5.18 -9.40 -1.61
C LEU A 74 -5.44 -10.03 -0.25
N ARG A 75 -6.59 -10.66 -0.07
CA ARG A 75 -6.89 -11.35 1.18
C ARG A 75 -5.91 -12.47 1.48
N LYS A 76 -5.54 -13.21 0.46
CA LYS A 76 -4.56 -14.30 0.63
C LYS A 76 -3.16 -13.77 0.86
N LEU A 77 -2.78 -12.72 0.11
CA LEU A 77 -1.45 -12.14 0.25
C LEU A 77 -1.20 -11.63 1.66
N PHE A 78 -2.14 -10.89 2.22
CA PHE A 78 -2.01 -10.30 3.54
C PHE A 78 -2.61 -11.16 4.64
N GLU A 79 -3.21 -12.30 4.29
CA GLU A 79 -3.88 -13.19 5.23
C GLU A 79 -4.90 -12.43 6.07
N ASN A 80 -5.72 -11.62 5.40
CA ASN A 80 -6.67 -10.74 6.06
C ASN A 80 -7.99 -10.70 5.30
N ASP A 81 -9.01 -11.36 5.86
CA ASP A 81 -10.33 -11.44 5.24
C ASP A 81 -11.13 -10.14 5.34
N LYS A 82 -10.64 -9.16 6.08
CA LYS A 82 -11.31 -7.88 6.22
C LYS A 82 -11.01 -6.94 5.06
N LEU A 83 -10.07 -7.30 4.19
CA LEU A 83 -9.76 -6.52 3.00
C LEU A 83 -10.89 -6.65 1.99
N THR A 84 -11.41 -5.53 1.52
CA THR A 84 -12.49 -5.50 0.53
C THR A 84 -12.17 -4.47 -0.53
N ILE A 85 -12.73 -4.67 -1.73
CA ILE A 85 -12.61 -3.68 -2.78
C ILE A 85 -14.00 -3.17 -3.11
N ALA A 86 -14.08 -1.87 -3.44
CA ALA A 86 -15.34 -1.22 -3.75
C ALA A 86 -15.21 -0.44 -5.05
N ALA A 87 -16.28 -0.47 -5.85
CA ALA A 87 -16.30 0.27 -7.10
C ALA A 87 -16.29 1.77 -6.81
N ARG A 88 -15.64 2.53 -7.69
CA ARG A 88 -15.61 3.97 -7.57
C ARG A 88 -16.62 4.59 -8.53
N ALA A 89 -17.35 5.59 -8.03
CA ALA A 89 -18.33 6.30 -8.85
C ALA A 89 -17.61 6.93 -10.05
N ARG A 90 -18.15 6.70 -11.24
CA ARG A 90 -17.63 7.31 -12.48
C ARG A 90 -16.24 6.86 -12.87
N LYS A 91 -15.71 5.81 -12.24
CA LYS A 91 -14.41 5.26 -12.59
C LYS A 91 -14.57 3.78 -12.88
N THR A 92 -14.22 3.36 -14.09
CA THR A 92 -14.34 1.95 -14.48
C THR A 92 -13.02 1.21 -14.43
N ASP A 93 -11.91 1.95 -14.33
CA ASP A 93 -10.57 1.37 -14.36
C ASP A 93 -9.89 1.32 -13.01
N SER A 94 -10.62 1.65 -11.94
CA SER A 94 -10.03 1.60 -10.61
C SER A 94 -11.08 1.27 -9.57
N VAL A 95 -10.60 0.79 -8.41
CA VAL A 95 -11.44 0.46 -7.27
C VAL A 95 -10.76 0.97 -6.01
N GLU A 96 -11.53 1.04 -4.92
CA GLU A 96 -10.97 1.41 -3.63
C GLU A 96 -10.65 0.16 -2.83
N LEU A 97 -9.55 0.20 -2.10
CA LEU A 97 -9.20 -0.86 -1.16
C LEU A 97 -9.53 -0.38 0.24
N ASN A 98 -10.28 -1.19 0.97
CA ASN A 98 -10.68 -0.91 2.34
C ASN A 98 -10.33 -2.09 3.24
N CYS A 99 -10.16 -1.81 4.53
CA CYS A 99 -9.96 -2.85 5.54
C CYS A 99 -10.88 -2.55 6.71
N GLY A 100 -11.82 -3.45 6.96
CA GLY A 100 -12.75 -3.27 8.06
C GLY A 100 -13.57 -1.99 7.95
N GLY A 101 -13.82 -1.53 6.73
CA GLY A 101 -14.59 -0.31 6.50
C GLY A 101 -13.73 0.94 6.40
N GLU A 102 -12.44 0.87 6.65
CA GLU A 102 -11.55 2.02 6.55
C GLU A 102 -10.84 2.03 5.19
N PHE A 103 -10.86 3.19 4.55
CA PHE A 103 -10.20 3.36 3.26
C PHE A 103 -8.68 3.28 3.40
N LEU A 104 -8.05 2.49 2.53
CA LEU A 104 -6.59 2.36 2.51
C LEU A 104 -5.97 3.04 1.29
N GLY A 105 -6.50 2.78 0.10
CA GLY A 105 -5.91 3.30 -1.10
C GLY A 105 -6.72 2.99 -2.33
N VAL A 106 -6.15 3.28 -3.50
CA VAL A 106 -6.81 3.09 -4.79
C VAL A 106 -6.03 2.08 -5.61
N ILE A 107 -6.75 1.16 -6.22
CA ILE A 107 -6.15 0.14 -7.09
C ILE A 107 -6.61 0.44 -8.51
N SER A 108 -5.67 0.75 -9.39
CA SER A 108 -5.98 1.15 -10.77
C SER A 108 -5.43 0.14 -11.76
N ALA A 109 -6.18 -0.09 -12.84
CA ALA A 109 -5.72 -0.98 -13.91
C ALA A 109 -4.50 -0.38 -14.59
N ASP A 110 -3.54 -1.23 -14.92
CA ASP A 110 -2.31 -0.77 -15.56
C ASP A 110 -2.51 -0.44 -17.04
N ASP A 111 -3.50 -1.08 -17.65
CA ASP A 111 -3.80 -0.85 -19.07
C ASP A 111 -5.27 -1.16 -19.34
N ALA A 112 -5.67 -0.97 -20.59
CA ALA A 112 -7.06 -1.18 -21.00
C ALA A 112 -7.52 -2.63 -20.82
N ALA A 113 -6.59 -3.58 -20.86
CA ALA A 113 -6.94 -5.00 -20.69
C ALA A 113 -7.29 -5.34 -19.26
N ALA A 114 -6.86 -4.51 -18.30
CA ALA A 114 -7.12 -4.71 -16.87
C ALA A 114 -6.74 -6.11 -16.38
N SER A 115 -5.61 -6.62 -16.90
CA SER A 115 -5.11 -7.93 -16.49
C SER A 115 -4.15 -7.82 -15.31
N SER A 116 -3.74 -6.61 -14.96
CA SER A 116 -2.97 -6.34 -13.76
C SER A 116 -3.32 -4.95 -13.25
N TYR A 117 -3.05 -4.72 -11.97
CA TYR A 117 -3.39 -3.48 -11.30
C TYR A 117 -2.22 -2.98 -10.48
N THR A 118 -2.30 -1.73 -10.06
CA THR A 118 -1.32 -1.13 -9.15
C THR A 118 -2.08 -0.49 -8.00
N LEU A 119 -1.72 -0.86 -6.78
CA LEU A 119 -2.24 -0.22 -5.57
C LEU A 119 -1.38 1.00 -5.27
N GLN A 120 -2.04 2.12 -5.01
CA GLN A 120 -1.36 3.34 -4.58
C GLN A 120 -2.01 3.84 -3.29
N MET A 121 -1.19 4.14 -2.31
CA MET A 121 -1.66 4.52 -0.99
C MET A 121 -0.82 5.70 -0.51
N ALA A 122 -1.49 6.78 -0.13
CA ALA A 122 -0.82 7.96 0.41
C ALA A 122 -0.74 7.85 1.92
N ILE A 123 0.42 8.10 2.48
CA ILE A 123 0.65 8.05 3.93
C ILE A 123 1.14 9.42 4.34
N LEU A 124 0.39 10.10 5.19
CA LEU A 124 0.77 11.42 5.67
C LEU A 124 1.63 11.30 6.92
N ASP A 125 2.52 12.26 7.10
CA ASP A 125 3.38 12.25 8.29
C ASP A 125 2.55 12.22 9.57
N VAL A 126 1.42 12.93 9.57
CA VAL A 126 0.53 12.96 10.73
C VAL A 126 -0.07 11.59 11.02
N ASP A 127 -0.23 10.74 10.00
CA ASP A 127 -0.75 9.39 10.21
C ASP A 127 0.22 8.55 11.02
N LEU A 128 1.50 8.80 10.87
CA LEU A 128 2.53 8.05 11.59
C LEU A 128 2.64 8.48 13.05
N ASP A 129 2.37 9.74 13.31
CA ASP A 129 2.48 10.28 14.67
C ASP A 129 1.20 10.11 15.48
N GLY A 130 0.11 9.76 14.85
CA GLY A 130 -1.17 9.60 15.52
C GLY A 130 -1.39 8.25 16.19
N GLU A 131 -0.35 7.48 16.31
CA GLU A 131 -0.41 6.14 16.86
C GLU A 131 -0.33 6.17 18.36
N GLU A 132 -1.32 6.16 19.07
CA GLU A 132 -1.21 6.18 20.54
C GLU A 132 -1.94 5.02 21.19
#